data_3a19e03529dc060d3980af0c79dd3156
#
_entry.id   3a19e03529dc060d3980af0c79dd3156
#
_cell.length_a   1.000
_cell.length_b   1.000
_cell.length_c   1.000
_cell.angle_alpha   90.00
_cell.angle_beta   90.00
_cell.angle_gamma   90.00
#
_symmetry.space_group_name_H-M   'P 1'
#
loop_
_entity.id
_entity.type
_entity.pdbx_description
1 polymer ?
#
loop_
_entity_poly.entity_id
_entity_poly.type
_entity_poly.pdbx_seq_one_letter_code
_entity_poly.pdbx_strand_id
1 'polypeptide(L)' 'MMSIKDNKDAINPDYYKGNGKIETTKYILSHKLNFCEGNIIKYITRYKLKNGLEDLLKAKKYLTLLIEDVEKNNV' A
#
# COMPACT_ATOMS: atom_id res chain seq x y z
N MET A 1 -0.78 -4.21 24.79
CA MET A 1 -0.72 -3.96 24.32
C MET A 1 -1.18 -3.32 24.08
N MET A 2 -1.37 -2.98 24.16
CA MET A 2 -1.72 -2.38 23.86
C MET A 2 -2.52 -2.00 23.51
N SER A 3 -2.87 -1.12 24.68
CA SER A 3 -3.78 -0.76 24.12
C SER A 3 -3.58 -0.79 22.77
N ILE A 4 -3.15 -1.77 22.40
CA ILE A 4 -2.91 -2.03 21.11
C ILE A 4 -4.10 -1.86 20.26
N LYS A 5 -5.25 -2.19 20.80
CA LYS A 5 -6.45 -2.07 20.09
C LYS A 5 -6.73 -0.68 19.62
N ASP A 6 -6.60 0.29 20.50
CA ASP A 6 -6.86 1.66 20.14
C ASP A 6 -5.83 2.17 19.17
N ASN A 7 -4.58 1.79 19.37
CA ASN A 7 -3.55 2.21 18.46
C ASN A 7 -3.78 1.62 17.10
N LYS A 8 -4.26 0.42 17.07
CA LYS A 8 -4.52 -0.25 15.83
C LYS A 8 -5.56 0.49 15.01
N ASP A 9 -6.61 0.93 15.65
CA ASP A 9 -7.65 1.65 14.93
C ASP A 9 -7.17 2.99 14.41
N ALA A 10 -6.29 3.64 15.13
CA ALA A 10 -5.77 4.91 14.71
C ALA A 10 -4.79 4.75 13.56
N ILE A 11 -4.01 3.70 13.59
CA ILE A 11 -2.99 3.47 12.60
C ILE A 11 -3.52 2.73 11.38
N ASN A 12 -4.47 1.86 11.59
CA ASN A 12 -5.02 1.02 10.54
C ASN A 12 -6.50 1.28 10.35
N PRO A 13 -6.83 2.32 9.59
CA PRO A 13 -8.24 2.60 9.30
C PRO A 13 -8.88 1.42 8.58
N ASP A 14 -10.19 1.39 8.59
CA ASP A 14 -10.94 0.29 8.02
C ASP A 14 -10.61 0.00 6.57
N TYR A 15 -10.28 1.03 5.80
CA TYR A 15 -9.99 0.78 4.40
C TYR A 15 -8.71 0.00 4.21
N TYR A 16 -7.90 -0.15 5.27
CA TYR A 16 -6.74 -1.01 5.20
C TYR A 16 -7.07 -2.42 5.64
N LYS A 17 -7.87 -2.53 6.69
CA LYS A 17 -8.13 -3.85 7.27
C LYS A 17 -9.11 -4.68 6.47
N GLY A 18 -10.21 -4.08 6.10
CA GLY A 18 -11.24 -4.85 5.46
C GLY A 18 -11.79 -5.89 6.42
N ASN A 19 -12.86 -6.48 6.07
CA ASN A 19 -13.54 -7.43 6.95
C ASN A 19 -12.91 -8.80 6.82
N GLY A 20 -11.99 -9.10 7.72
CA GLY A 20 -11.35 -10.40 7.71
C GLY A 20 -10.28 -10.55 6.65
N LYS A 21 -10.00 -9.47 5.94
CA LYS A 21 -8.97 -9.53 4.91
C LYS A 21 -7.63 -9.19 5.51
N ILE A 22 -6.57 -9.52 4.78
CA ILE A 22 -5.23 -9.24 5.24
C ILE A 22 -5.01 -7.73 5.22
N GLU A 23 -4.45 -7.21 6.31
CA GLU A 23 -4.15 -5.82 6.42
C GLU A 23 -3.05 -5.45 5.41
N THR A 24 -3.23 -4.31 4.73
CA THR A 24 -2.33 -3.91 3.66
C THR A 24 -0.89 -3.80 4.10
N THR A 25 -0.65 -3.11 5.20
CA THR A 25 0.73 -2.95 5.69
C THR A 25 1.36 -4.29 6.00
N LYS A 26 0.59 -5.18 6.61
CA LYS A 26 1.09 -6.49 6.96
C LYS A 26 1.46 -7.28 5.71
N TYR A 27 0.63 -7.19 4.68
CA TYR A 27 0.92 -7.84 3.42
C TYR A 27 2.24 -7.32 2.84
N ILE A 28 2.37 -6.00 2.79
CA ILE A 28 3.56 -5.38 2.22
C ILE A 28 4.82 -5.83 2.95
N LEU A 29 4.76 -5.83 4.29
CA LEU A 29 5.92 -6.23 5.08
C LEU A 29 6.23 -7.71 4.94
N SER A 30 5.20 -8.55 4.92
CA SER A 30 5.43 -9.99 4.87
C SER A 30 6.01 -10.42 3.53
N HIS A 31 5.72 -9.70 2.47
CA HIS A 31 6.28 -9.99 1.16
C HIS A 31 7.56 -9.22 0.90
N LYS A 32 8.01 -8.44 1.88
CA LYS A 32 9.25 -7.67 1.77
C LYS A 32 9.29 -6.80 0.54
N LEU A 33 8.16 -6.15 0.26
CA LEU A 33 8.07 -5.27 -0.88
C LEU A 33 8.86 -4.00 -0.62
N ASN A 34 9.47 -3.46 -1.66
CA ASN A 34 10.23 -2.23 -1.51
C ASN A 34 9.28 -1.03 -1.49
N PHE A 35 9.85 0.16 -1.42
CA PHE A 35 9.07 1.38 -1.28
C PHE A 35 8.06 1.57 -2.42
N CYS A 36 8.51 1.45 -3.66
CA CYS A 36 7.61 1.64 -4.81
C CYS A 36 6.55 0.55 -4.85
N GLU A 37 6.95 -0.70 -4.66
CA GLU A 37 6.01 -1.81 -4.66
C GLU A 37 4.96 -1.64 -3.58
N GLY A 38 5.40 -1.26 -2.39
CA GLY A 38 4.49 -1.08 -1.27
C GLY A 38 3.50 0.04 -1.50
N ASN A 39 3.97 1.15 -2.09
CA ASN A 39 3.07 2.26 -2.38
C ASN A 39 2.06 1.90 -3.45
N ILE A 40 2.46 1.13 -4.45
CA ILE A 40 1.53 0.69 -5.48
C ILE A 40 0.40 -0.12 -4.84
N ILE A 41 0.77 -1.08 -4.00
CA ILE A 41 -0.21 -1.92 -3.32
C ILE A 41 -1.12 -1.07 -2.43
N LYS A 42 -0.55 -0.13 -1.69
CA LYS A 42 -1.32 0.72 -0.81
C LYS A 42 -2.39 1.51 -1.57
N TYR A 43 -1.99 2.18 -2.63
CA TYR A 43 -2.93 3.03 -3.35
C TYR A 43 -3.99 2.23 -4.09
N ILE A 44 -3.61 1.11 -4.68
CA ILE A 44 -4.57 0.25 -5.35
C ILE A 44 -5.58 -0.33 -4.36
N THR A 45 -5.13 -0.65 -3.15
CA THR A 45 -6.00 -1.24 -2.15
C THR A 45 -7.04 -0.25 -1.63
N ARG A 46 -6.66 1.02 -1.52
CA ARG A 46 -7.52 1.98 -0.83
C ARG A 46 -8.27 2.96 -1.72
N TYR A 47 -7.98 3.02 -3.01
CA TYR A 47 -8.48 4.12 -3.83
C TYR A 47 -10.00 4.27 -3.81
N LYS A 48 -10.73 3.17 -3.73
CA LYS A 48 -12.20 3.24 -3.73
C LYS A 48 -12.76 3.91 -2.49
N LEU A 49 -12.05 3.81 -1.39
CA LEU A 49 -12.52 4.33 -0.11
C LEU A 49 -11.82 5.59 0.32
N LYS A 50 -10.94 6.12 -0.51
CA LYS A 50 -10.19 7.28 -0.09
C LYS A 50 -10.18 8.36 -1.16
N ASN A 51 -9.18 8.41 -2.02
CA ASN A 51 -9.02 9.51 -2.94
C ASN A 51 -9.31 9.18 -4.41
N GLY A 52 -9.84 8.01 -4.69
CA GLY A 52 -10.26 7.65 -6.03
C GLY A 52 -9.17 7.81 -7.07
N LEU A 53 -9.47 8.59 -8.10
CA LEU A 53 -8.53 8.78 -9.21
C LEU A 53 -7.17 9.27 -8.75
N GLU A 54 -7.13 10.12 -7.76
CA GLU A 54 -5.86 10.65 -7.27
C GLU A 54 -4.96 9.50 -6.78
N ASP A 55 -5.54 8.55 -6.06
CA ASP A 55 -4.77 7.40 -5.59
C ASP A 55 -4.30 6.52 -6.75
N LEU A 56 -5.14 6.37 -7.76
CA LEU A 56 -4.75 5.59 -8.93
C LEU A 56 -3.59 6.24 -9.67
N LEU A 57 -3.61 7.58 -9.75
CA LEU A 57 -2.51 8.29 -10.39
C LEU A 57 -1.24 8.18 -9.59
N LYS A 58 -1.34 8.12 -8.26
CA LYS A 58 -0.17 7.90 -7.43
C LYS A 58 0.39 6.50 -7.65
N ALA A 59 -0.49 5.51 -7.74
CA ALA A 59 -0.06 4.15 -8.02
C ALA A 59 0.67 4.08 -9.36
N LYS A 60 0.13 4.78 -10.35
CA LYS A 60 0.73 4.82 -11.68
C LYS A 60 2.12 5.43 -11.63
N LYS A 61 2.27 6.51 -10.85
CA LYS A 61 3.56 7.17 -10.73
C LYS A 61 4.60 6.22 -10.14
N TYR A 62 4.24 5.52 -9.07
CA TYR A 62 5.19 4.60 -8.47
C TYR A 62 5.49 3.42 -9.36
N LEU A 63 4.50 2.97 -10.13
CA LEU A 63 4.74 1.88 -11.07
C LEU A 63 5.70 2.33 -12.17
N THR A 64 5.53 3.56 -12.67
CA THR A 64 6.43 4.10 -13.67
C THR A 64 7.86 4.14 -13.15
N LEU A 65 8.03 4.61 -11.91
CA LEU A 65 9.35 4.66 -11.30
C LEU A 65 9.96 3.27 -11.17
N LEU A 66 9.13 2.31 -10.80
CA LEU A 66 9.60 0.93 -10.64
C LEU A 66 10.03 0.34 -11.98
N ILE A 67 9.25 0.59 -13.02
CA ILE A 67 9.59 0.10 -14.36
C ILE A 67 10.91 0.69 -14.81
N GLU A 68 11.09 2.00 -14.62
CA GLU A 68 12.33 2.65 -15.00
C GLU A 68 13.52 2.08 -14.25
N ASP A 69 13.32 1.78 -12.98
CA ASP A 69 14.39 1.22 -12.17
C ASP A 69 14.79 -0.15 -12.67
N VAL A 70 13.80 -0.98 -12.98
CA VAL A 70 14.07 -2.32 -13.49
C VAL A 70 14.75 -2.26 -14.85
N GLU A 71 14.29 -1.38 -15.73
CA GLU A 71 14.90 -1.23 -17.04
C GLU A 71 16.35 -0.81 -16.93
N LYS A 72 16.61 0.10 -16.01
CA LYS A 72 17.96 0.62 -15.81
C LYS A 72 18.89 -0.45 -15.31
N ASN A 73 18.41 -1.31 -14.43
CA ASN A 73 19.25 -2.32 -13.80
C ASN A 73 19.34 -3.62 -14.56
N ASN A 74 18.54 -3.75 -15.60
CA ASN A 74 18.52 -4.99 -16.39
C ASN A 74 19.29 -4.91 -17.69
N VAL A 75 20.03 -3.86 -17.90
CA VAL A 75 20.79 -3.74 -19.14
C VAL A 75 22.13 -4.41 -19.08
#